data_473444f0d73fb540284be2c9eeb93a91
#
_entry.id   473444f0d73fb540284be2c9eeb93a91
#
_cell.length_a   1.000
_cell.length_b   1.000
_cell.length_c   1.000
_cell.angle_alpha   90.00
_cell.angle_beta   90.00
_cell.angle_gamma   90.00
#
_symmetry.space_group_name_H-M   'P 1'
#
loop_
_entity.id
_entity.type
_entity.pdbx_description
1 polymer ?
#
loop_
_entity_poly.entity_id
_entity_poly.type
_entity_poly.pdbx_seq_one_letter_code
_entity_poly.pdbx_strand_id
1 'polypeptide(L)'
;RYTARVVKNIKIAPSPEWMQKRLRAQGIRPINNIVDITNYVMEEYGQPMHAYDMDTIEGHEIRVRRANAGETFVTLDGQERNVDENVLMICDGKKAIGIAGIMGGENSMITDNVSTMLFEAACFDGTNIRLSSKRVGLRTDASGKFEKGLDPNNAMDAMDRACQLIEELGAGEVVGGAVDFYPVKKEPLRIAYDPAKINALLGTDISEEDMIRYFETIDLPVDREKREVIVPTWRQDLERMADLAEEVARFYGYDNIPMTLPSGAATSGRLSQKLQHEDMVRKVVENYGFCEGMTFSFESPKVYDKLNLSEDDVLRKSIQITNPLGEDYSVMRTSALGGMLTSLATNFKRRNQEVRLYELANVYLPKQLPLTELPDERMQLTLGMYGKVDFFDMKGVVQAVLERMGIKAAAVKYDPNAGKSFLHPGRQAVVTCGGQSVAYLGEVHPEVQKNFGIGTRAYLAVVDMKVVSSLADFDVKYEGVAKFPAMTRDISLTMSKDVLAGEVEEIIRIRGGKLLESCELFDIYEGEQLTRGYKSLAYKIVFRASDRTLTDDEVNKCMDKIMNGLGEKNVVLRQ
;
A
#
# COMPACT_ATOMS: atom_id res chain seq x y z
N ARG A 1 13.45 -30.00 22.05
CA ARG A 1 13.91 -31.40 22.20
C ARG A 1 14.95 -31.70 21.14
N TYR A 2 15.95 -32.50 21.50
CA TYR A 2 16.95 -33.03 20.59
C TYR A 2 17.09 -34.52 20.79
N THR A 3 16.85 -35.31 19.77
CA THR A 3 16.98 -36.76 19.80
C THR A 3 18.00 -37.20 18.78
N ALA A 4 18.80 -38.23 19.12
CA ALA A 4 19.77 -38.77 18.21
C ALA A 4 19.93 -40.30 18.39
N ARG A 5 20.21 -40.99 17.28
CA ARG A 5 20.47 -42.44 17.27
C ARG A 5 21.58 -42.78 16.28
N VAL A 6 22.43 -43.72 16.66
CA VAL A 6 23.56 -44.15 15.85
C VAL A 6 23.15 -45.35 14.97
N VAL A 7 23.60 -45.34 13.72
CA VAL A 7 23.48 -46.47 12.80
C VAL A 7 24.87 -46.79 12.25
N LYS A 8 25.23 -48.07 12.24
CA LYS A 8 26.50 -48.59 11.76
C LYS A 8 26.35 -49.41 10.50
N ASN A 9 27.49 -49.77 9.88
CA ASN A 9 27.52 -50.62 8.70
C ASN A 9 26.61 -50.11 7.56
N ILE A 10 26.66 -48.78 7.36
CA ILE A 10 25.84 -48.09 6.34
C ILE A 10 26.17 -48.61 4.94
N LYS A 11 25.11 -48.83 4.18
CA LYS A 11 25.16 -49.20 2.75
C LYS A 11 24.40 -48.18 1.92
N ILE A 12 25.12 -47.28 1.27
CA ILE A 12 24.53 -46.30 0.38
C ILE A 12 24.07 -46.98 -0.88
N ALA A 13 22.81 -46.81 -1.25
CA ALA A 13 22.19 -47.36 -2.48
C ALA A 13 21.02 -46.48 -2.91
N PRO A 14 20.52 -46.61 -4.15
CA PRO A 14 19.25 -46.00 -4.51
C PRO A 14 18.12 -46.53 -3.62
N SER A 15 17.20 -45.64 -3.22
CA SER A 15 15.98 -46.05 -2.50
C SER A 15 15.09 -46.93 -3.35
N PRO A 16 14.25 -47.78 -2.76
CA PRO A 16 13.31 -48.60 -3.50
C PRO A 16 12.32 -47.77 -4.32
N GLU A 17 11.85 -48.33 -5.42
CA GLU A 17 10.99 -47.61 -6.38
C GLU A 17 9.71 -47.03 -5.73
N TRP A 18 9.12 -47.76 -4.79
CA TRP A 18 7.92 -47.28 -4.08
C TRP A 18 8.17 -46.00 -3.31
N MET A 19 9.32 -45.87 -2.64
CA MET A 19 9.73 -44.68 -1.88
C MET A 19 10.02 -43.53 -2.84
N GLN A 20 10.79 -43.78 -3.91
CA GLN A 20 11.09 -42.78 -4.93
C GLN A 20 9.81 -42.21 -5.59
N LYS A 21 8.82 -43.06 -5.90
CA LYS A 21 7.52 -42.63 -6.46
C LYS A 21 6.77 -41.71 -5.52
N ARG A 22 6.72 -42.06 -4.23
CA ARG A 22 6.05 -41.23 -3.21
C ARG A 22 6.74 -39.88 -3.02
N LEU A 23 8.08 -39.84 -2.92
CA LEU A 23 8.83 -38.60 -2.81
C LEU A 23 8.64 -37.70 -4.04
N ARG A 24 8.72 -38.25 -5.25
CA ARG A 24 8.46 -37.49 -6.49
C ARG A 24 7.03 -36.93 -6.55
N ALA A 25 6.05 -37.66 -6.02
CA ALA A 25 4.67 -37.17 -5.96
C ALA A 25 4.51 -35.95 -5.04
N GLN A 26 5.41 -35.79 -4.05
CA GLN A 26 5.50 -34.61 -3.19
C GLN A 26 6.46 -33.53 -3.73
N GLY A 27 7.04 -33.71 -4.92
CA GLY A 27 7.99 -32.78 -5.51
C GLY A 27 9.43 -32.94 -4.99
N ILE A 28 9.72 -33.95 -4.19
CA ILE A 28 11.05 -34.22 -3.62
C ILE A 28 11.83 -35.10 -4.61
N ARG A 29 13.05 -34.67 -4.95
CA ARG A 29 13.97 -35.44 -5.78
C ARG A 29 14.67 -36.51 -4.95
N PRO A 30 14.55 -37.83 -5.28
CA PRO A 30 15.29 -38.87 -4.64
C PRO A 30 16.81 -38.73 -4.88
N ILE A 31 17.60 -39.00 -3.85
CA ILE A 31 19.08 -38.89 -3.86
C ILE A 31 19.71 -40.25 -3.60
N ASN A 32 19.60 -40.75 -2.36
CA ASN A 32 20.03 -42.07 -1.93
C ASN A 32 19.13 -42.56 -0.78
N ASN A 33 19.25 -43.84 -0.41
CA ASN A 33 18.39 -44.46 0.59
C ASN A 33 18.39 -43.73 1.95
N ILE A 34 19.53 -43.18 2.40
CA ILE A 34 19.62 -42.49 3.71
C ILE A 34 18.90 -41.15 3.65
N VAL A 35 19.23 -40.30 2.68
CA VAL A 35 18.60 -38.99 2.50
C VAL A 35 17.10 -39.14 2.19
N ASP A 36 16.75 -40.14 1.40
CA ASP A 36 15.37 -40.39 1.03
C ASP A 36 14.52 -40.89 2.22
N ILE A 37 15.12 -41.66 3.15
CA ILE A 37 14.48 -42.04 4.41
C ILE A 37 14.18 -40.78 5.26
N THR A 38 15.14 -39.85 5.43
CA THR A 38 14.89 -38.62 6.19
C THR A 38 13.79 -37.77 5.57
N ASN A 39 13.78 -37.63 4.24
CA ASN A 39 12.74 -36.93 3.52
C ASN A 39 11.38 -37.65 3.59
N TYR A 40 11.39 -38.99 3.50
CA TYR A 40 10.17 -39.78 3.59
C TYR A 40 9.53 -39.67 4.96
N VAL A 41 10.31 -39.76 6.04
CA VAL A 41 9.82 -39.60 7.41
C VAL A 41 9.35 -38.16 7.66
N MET A 42 10.04 -37.18 7.08
CA MET A 42 9.58 -35.78 7.15
C MET A 42 8.19 -35.59 6.55
N GLU A 43 7.87 -36.26 5.45
CA GLU A 43 6.55 -36.18 4.83
C GLU A 43 5.49 -37.08 5.53
N GLU A 44 5.91 -38.24 6.07
CA GLU A 44 5.01 -39.17 6.75
C GLU A 44 4.64 -38.68 8.16
N TYR A 45 5.60 -38.13 8.92
CA TYR A 45 5.45 -37.71 10.32
C TYR A 45 5.43 -36.19 10.52
N GLY A 46 5.72 -35.41 9.48
CA GLY A 46 5.85 -33.96 9.62
C GLY A 46 7.14 -33.52 10.33
N GLN A 47 8.05 -34.45 10.64
CA GLN A 47 9.26 -34.24 11.44
C GLN A 47 10.48 -34.18 10.51
N PRO A 48 11.10 -33.00 10.29
CA PRO A 48 12.37 -32.93 9.59
C PRO A 48 13.46 -33.66 10.38
N MET A 49 14.28 -34.40 9.65
CA MET A 49 15.39 -35.17 10.18
C MET A 49 16.67 -34.82 9.44
N HIS A 50 17.80 -35.03 10.11
CA HIS A 50 19.11 -34.93 9.50
C HIS A 50 19.96 -36.15 9.80
N ALA A 51 20.93 -36.43 8.92
CA ALA A 51 21.90 -37.49 9.10
C ALA A 51 23.31 -36.92 8.97
N TYR A 52 24.15 -37.14 9.96
CA TYR A 52 25.55 -36.73 9.97
C TYR A 52 26.45 -37.93 9.80
N ASP A 53 27.54 -37.79 9.06
CA ASP A 53 28.63 -38.73 9.07
C ASP A 53 29.36 -38.63 10.44
N MET A 54 29.30 -39.69 11.24
CA MET A 54 29.79 -39.67 12.60
C MET A 54 31.31 -39.51 12.67
N ASP A 55 32.07 -39.94 11.67
CA ASP A 55 33.52 -39.79 11.61
C ASP A 55 33.94 -38.31 11.43
N THR A 56 33.02 -37.44 10.98
CA THR A 56 33.26 -35.99 10.85
C THR A 56 32.93 -35.19 12.09
N ILE A 57 32.27 -35.81 13.09
CA ILE A 57 31.87 -35.18 14.36
C ILE A 57 33.00 -35.22 15.35
N GLU A 58 33.68 -34.12 15.56
CA GLU A 58 34.80 -34.02 16.48
C GLU A 58 34.34 -34.05 17.96
N GLY A 59 35.03 -34.85 18.75
CA GLY A 59 34.70 -35.01 20.18
C GLY A 59 33.51 -35.94 20.46
N HIS A 60 32.87 -36.51 19.43
CA HIS A 60 31.70 -37.38 19.56
C HIS A 60 30.57 -36.78 20.39
N GLU A 61 30.37 -35.47 20.27
CA GLU A 61 29.33 -34.74 20.99
C GLU A 61 28.61 -33.76 20.05
N ILE A 62 27.36 -33.49 20.35
CA ILE A 62 26.56 -32.45 19.71
C ILE A 62 26.27 -31.34 20.72
N ARG A 63 26.56 -30.11 20.33
CA ARG A 63 26.28 -28.91 21.10
C ARG A 63 25.37 -28.00 20.31
N VAL A 64 24.22 -27.65 20.88
CA VAL A 64 23.34 -26.65 20.30
C VAL A 64 23.62 -25.30 20.96
N ARG A 65 24.10 -24.34 20.19
CA ARG A 65 24.45 -23.00 20.69
C ARG A 65 23.97 -21.90 19.73
N ARG A 66 23.97 -20.69 20.17
CA ARG A 66 23.86 -19.55 19.26
C ARG A 66 25.16 -19.31 18.51
N ALA A 67 25.07 -18.77 17.28
CA ALA A 67 26.26 -18.39 16.53
C ALA A 67 27.03 -17.26 17.26
N ASN A 68 28.30 -17.12 16.94
CA ASN A 68 29.11 -15.99 17.41
C ASN A 68 28.91 -14.78 16.45
N ALA A 69 29.19 -13.57 16.93
CA ALA A 69 29.18 -12.39 16.10
C ALA A 69 30.19 -12.51 14.94
N GLY A 70 29.72 -12.35 13.71
CA GLY A 70 30.56 -12.43 12.51
C GLY A 70 30.96 -13.84 12.10
N GLU A 71 30.33 -14.86 12.64
CA GLU A 71 30.57 -16.26 12.25
C GLU A 71 30.05 -16.49 10.84
N THR A 72 30.82 -17.22 10.02
CA THR A 72 30.40 -17.69 8.69
C THR A 72 30.27 -19.19 8.67
N PHE A 73 29.40 -19.72 7.84
CA PHE A 73 29.11 -21.14 7.74
C PHE A 73 28.78 -21.55 6.32
N VAL A 74 29.40 -22.65 5.84
CA VAL A 74 29.12 -23.21 4.53
C VAL A 74 28.03 -24.28 4.63
N THR A 75 26.91 -24.04 3.99
CA THR A 75 25.75 -24.94 3.95
C THR A 75 25.90 -26.02 2.89
N LEU A 76 25.06 -27.07 2.94
CA LEU A 76 25.07 -28.21 2.01
C LEU A 76 24.96 -27.83 0.52
N ASP A 77 24.47 -26.64 0.22
CA ASP A 77 24.40 -26.09 -1.14
C ASP A 77 25.71 -25.42 -1.60
N GLY A 78 26.79 -25.53 -0.81
CA GLY A 78 28.09 -24.94 -1.09
C GLY A 78 28.16 -23.42 -0.94
N GLN A 79 27.12 -22.78 -0.36
CA GLN A 79 27.07 -21.32 -0.16
C GLN A 79 27.61 -20.94 1.21
N GLU A 80 28.51 -19.96 1.25
CA GLU A 80 28.93 -19.34 2.50
C GLU A 80 27.86 -18.34 2.98
N ARG A 81 27.48 -18.48 4.24
CA ARG A 81 26.43 -17.67 4.84
C ARG A 81 26.94 -16.97 6.09
N ASN A 82 26.60 -15.69 6.20
CA ASN A 82 26.83 -14.93 7.43
C ASN A 82 25.73 -15.25 8.44
N VAL A 83 26.13 -15.63 9.63
CA VAL A 83 25.22 -15.89 10.76
C VAL A 83 25.49 -14.91 11.88
N ASP A 84 24.47 -14.58 12.66
CA ASP A 84 24.55 -13.68 13.80
C ASP A 84 24.16 -14.39 15.12
N GLU A 85 24.35 -13.73 16.25
CA GLU A 85 24.08 -14.24 17.60
C GLU A 85 22.63 -14.69 17.86
N ASN A 86 21.73 -14.43 16.92
CA ASN A 86 20.34 -14.87 17.01
C ASN A 86 20.09 -16.19 16.28
N VAL A 87 21.03 -16.63 15.45
CA VAL A 87 20.95 -17.88 14.70
C VAL A 87 21.37 -19.04 15.60
N LEU A 88 20.55 -20.09 15.61
CA LEU A 88 20.87 -21.31 16.37
C LEU A 88 21.69 -22.25 15.48
N MET A 89 22.82 -22.75 16.04
CA MET A 89 23.76 -23.62 15.35
C MET A 89 23.80 -24.99 15.99
N ILE A 90 23.92 -26.01 15.19
CA ILE A 90 24.32 -27.35 15.62
C ILE A 90 25.83 -27.41 15.46
N CYS A 91 26.52 -27.77 16.53
CA CYS A 91 27.97 -27.84 16.56
C CYS A 91 28.43 -29.21 17.10
N ASP A 92 29.62 -29.61 16.74
CA ASP A 92 30.35 -30.70 17.41
C ASP A 92 31.23 -30.13 18.55
N GLY A 93 32.23 -30.88 18.99
CA GLY A 93 33.18 -30.47 20.03
C GLY A 93 34.03 -29.25 19.66
N LYS A 94 34.15 -28.86 18.37
CA LYS A 94 35.07 -27.82 17.90
C LYS A 94 34.44 -26.83 16.92
N LYS A 95 33.57 -27.27 16.03
CA LYS A 95 33.06 -26.47 14.89
C LYS A 95 31.55 -26.56 14.76
N ALA A 96 30.97 -25.63 13.98
CA ALA A 96 29.61 -25.70 13.54
C ALA A 96 29.44 -26.76 12.43
N ILE A 97 28.38 -27.56 12.49
CA ILE A 97 28.04 -28.62 11.53
C ILE A 97 26.67 -28.46 10.91
N GLY A 98 25.88 -27.48 11.35
CA GLY A 98 24.57 -27.17 10.74
C GLY A 98 23.96 -25.89 11.32
N ILE A 99 23.07 -25.29 10.55
CA ILE A 99 22.15 -24.24 11.00
C ILE A 99 20.87 -24.94 11.45
N ALA A 100 20.56 -24.87 12.73
CA ALA A 100 19.45 -25.61 13.34
C ALA A 100 18.13 -25.38 12.62
N GLY A 101 17.49 -26.48 12.21
CA GLY A 101 16.18 -26.47 11.54
C GLY A 101 16.14 -25.81 10.16
N ILE A 102 17.29 -25.43 9.59
CA ILE A 102 17.38 -24.78 8.28
C ILE A 102 18.14 -25.66 7.30
N MET A 103 19.44 -25.85 7.52
CA MET A 103 20.26 -26.67 6.62
C MET A 103 21.54 -27.17 7.32
N GLY A 104 21.92 -28.41 7.06
CA GLY A 104 23.19 -28.99 7.50
C GLY A 104 24.41 -28.35 6.84
N GLY A 105 25.59 -28.67 7.33
CA GLY A 105 26.86 -28.21 6.78
C GLY A 105 27.45 -29.18 5.76
N GLU A 106 28.15 -28.61 4.78
CA GLU A 106 28.94 -29.39 3.82
C GLU A 106 29.99 -30.30 4.54
N ASN A 107 30.51 -29.82 5.69
CA ASN A 107 31.56 -30.46 6.46
C ASN A 107 31.12 -31.69 7.28
N SER A 108 29.87 -32.07 7.25
CA SER A 108 29.29 -33.19 8.02
C SER A 108 28.27 -34.01 7.23
N MET A 109 28.20 -33.79 5.91
CA MET A 109 27.24 -34.47 5.05
C MET A 109 27.53 -35.96 4.89
N ILE A 110 26.48 -36.74 4.63
CA ILE A 110 26.58 -38.15 4.26
C ILE A 110 27.20 -38.26 2.86
N THR A 111 28.29 -39.02 2.76
CA THR A 111 28.97 -39.34 1.51
C THR A 111 28.84 -40.83 1.19
N ASP A 112 29.28 -41.28 -0.01
CA ASP A 112 29.24 -42.69 -0.42
C ASP A 112 30.16 -43.58 0.47
N ASN A 113 31.08 -42.98 1.22
CA ASN A 113 32.06 -43.69 2.08
C ASN A 113 31.65 -43.74 3.56
N VAL A 114 30.46 -43.25 3.93
CA VAL A 114 29.99 -43.25 5.29
C VAL A 114 29.90 -44.69 5.84
N SER A 115 30.47 -44.93 7.02
CA SER A 115 30.38 -46.22 7.70
C SER A 115 29.45 -46.21 8.90
N THR A 116 29.44 -45.10 9.62
CA THR A 116 28.61 -44.87 10.79
C THR A 116 27.99 -43.49 10.70
N MET A 117 26.72 -43.39 10.98
CA MET A 117 25.99 -42.12 10.96
C MET A 117 25.25 -41.87 12.25
N LEU A 118 24.98 -40.59 12.51
CA LEU A 118 24.10 -40.11 13.57
C LEU A 118 22.83 -39.53 12.95
N PHE A 119 21.69 -40.14 13.24
CA PHE A 119 20.40 -39.53 12.95
C PHE A 119 20.06 -38.46 13.99
N GLU A 120 19.52 -37.34 13.51
CA GLU A 120 18.92 -36.27 14.29
C GLU A 120 17.43 -36.17 14.02
N ALA A 121 16.61 -36.08 15.07
CA ALA A 121 15.24 -35.57 15.01
C ALA A 121 15.06 -34.59 16.17
N ALA A 122 14.89 -33.32 15.86
CA ALA A 122 14.85 -32.26 16.85
C ALA A 122 13.61 -31.39 16.71
N CYS A 123 13.26 -30.67 17.78
CA CYS A 123 12.24 -29.65 17.77
C CYS A 123 12.86 -28.35 18.30
N PHE A 124 12.85 -27.31 17.45
CA PHE A 124 13.38 -25.99 17.75
C PHE A 124 12.26 -24.97 17.88
N ASP A 125 12.55 -23.82 18.48
CA ASP A 125 11.61 -22.69 18.53
C ASP A 125 11.29 -22.17 17.13
N GLY A 126 10.05 -22.29 16.71
CA GLY A 126 9.60 -21.94 15.35
C GLY A 126 9.80 -20.47 15.02
N THR A 127 9.66 -19.57 15.99
CA THR A 127 9.90 -18.14 15.80
C THR A 127 11.38 -17.86 15.53
N ASN A 128 12.28 -18.52 16.29
CA ASN A 128 13.71 -18.41 16.05
C ASN A 128 14.09 -18.91 14.65
N ILE A 129 13.59 -20.10 14.23
CA ILE A 129 13.89 -20.65 12.91
C ILE A 129 13.37 -19.73 11.79
N ARG A 130 12.17 -19.19 11.91
CA ARG A 130 11.61 -18.25 10.93
C ARG A 130 12.46 -16.99 10.78
N LEU A 131 12.87 -16.40 11.90
CA LEU A 131 13.70 -15.19 11.89
C LEU A 131 15.11 -15.48 11.37
N SER A 132 15.70 -16.62 11.76
CA SER A 132 17.03 -17.06 11.31
C SER A 132 17.05 -17.36 9.82
N SER A 133 16.03 -18.07 9.29
CA SER A 133 15.86 -18.35 7.86
C SER A 133 15.81 -17.05 7.03
N LYS A 134 15.08 -16.03 7.52
CA LYS A 134 15.03 -14.70 6.88
C LYS A 134 16.38 -13.98 6.92
N ARG A 135 17.11 -14.03 8.06
CA ARG A 135 18.43 -13.39 8.20
C ARG A 135 19.47 -14.00 7.30
N VAL A 136 19.53 -15.33 7.28
CA VAL A 136 20.48 -16.09 6.44
C VAL A 136 20.08 -16.06 4.94
N GLY A 137 18.86 -15.64 4.64
CA GLY A 137 18.33 -15.61 3.27
C GLY A 137 18.11 -16.99 2.68
N LEU A 138 17.80 -18.00 3.52
CA LEU A 138 17.64 -19.39 3.11
C LEU A 138 16.33 -19.97 3.67
N ARG A 139 15.42 -20.32 2.79
CA ARG A 139 14.21 -21.05 3.12
C ARG A 139 14.28 -22.46 2.56
N THR A 140 14.03 -23.45 3.41
CA THR A 140 14.00 -24.88 3.06
C THR A 140 12.67 -25.49 3.49
N ASP A 141 12.38 -26.72 3.03
CA ASP A 141 11.19 -27.46 3.47
C ASP A 141 11.21 -27.71 4.98
N ALA A 142 12.41 -28.03 5.52
CA ALA A 142 12.61 -28.18 6.96
C ALA A 142 12.28 -26.88 7.71
N SER A 143 12.86 -25.74 7.29
CA SER A 143 12.58 -24.45 7.94
C SER A 143 11.09 -24.06 7.86
N GLY A 144 10.43 -24.39 6.76
CA GLY A 144 9.00 -24.18 6.57
C GLY A 144 8.11 -25.00 7.51
N LYS A 145 8.56 -26.21 7.90
CA LYS A 145 7.87 -27.04 8.90
C LYS A 145 8.17 -26.54 10.32
N PHE A 146 9.43 -26.25 10.64
CA PHE A 146 9.82 -25.74 11.97
C PHE A 146 9.19 -24.40 12.30
N GLU A 147 9.10 -23.47 11.35
CA GLU A 147 8.51 -22.12 11.58
C GLU A 147 7.05 -22.17 12.00
N LYS A 148 6.32 -23.21 11.59
CA LYS A 148 4.91 -23.43 11.95
C LYS A 148 4.75 -24.11 13.32
N GLY A 149 5.83 -24.51 13.93
CA GLY A 149 5.87 -25.27 15.18
C GLY A 149 5.70 -26.79 14.93
N LEU A 150 6.55 -27.55 15.59
CA LEU A 150 6.50 -29.01 15.59
C LEU A 150 6.17 -29.52 16.99
N ASP A 151 5.58 -30.72 17.03
CA ASP A 151 5.36 -31.39 18.30
C ASP A 151 6.67 -32.03 18.80
N PRO A 152 7.25 -31.56 19.93
CA PRO A 152 8.45 -32.18 20.47
C PRO A 152 8.23 -33.64 20.88
N ASN A 153 7.00 -34.08 21.13
CA ASN A 153 6.72 -35.48 21.50
C ASN A 153 6.83 -36.43 20.30
N ASN A 154 6.61 -35.93 19.09
CA ASN A 154 6.71 -36.71 17.84
C ASN A 154 8.16 -37.07 17.45
N ALA A 155 9.18 -36.42 18.01
CA ALA A 155 10.57 -36.59 17.58
C ALA A 155 11.08 -38.01 17.72
N MET A 156 10.68 -38.73 18.78
CA MET A 156 11.11 -40.13 19.00
C MET A 156 10.39 -41.11 18.08
N ASP A 157 9.09 -40.92 17.83
CA ASP A 157 8.31 -41.76 16.95
C ASP A 157 8.81 -41.67 15.50
N ALA A 158 9.16 -40.46 15.05
CA ALA A 158 9.80 -40.24 13.76
C ALA A 158 11.21 -40.86 13.70
N MET A 159 12.00 -40.78 14.78
CA MET A 159 13.29 -41.43 14.90
C MET A 159 13.17 -42.94 14.78
N ASP A 160 12.25 -43.55 15.52
CA ASP A 160 12.00 -44.99 15.47
C ASP A 160 11.53 -45.43 14.07
N ARG A 161 10.69 -44.65 13.41
CA ARG A 161 10.27 -44.90 12.03
C ARG A 161 11.45 -44.87 11.03
N ALA A 162 12.33 -43.88 11.16
CA ALA A 162 13.53 -43.82 10.30
C ALA A 162 14.45 -45.04 10.54
N CYS A 163 14.66 -45.44 11.80
CA CYS A 163 15.43 -46.63 12.15
C CYS A 163 14.77 -47.91 11.59
N GLN A 164 13.46 -48.06 11.71
CA GLN A 164 12.71 -49.17 11.11
C GLN A 164 12.96 -49.27 9.61
N LEU A 165 12.89 -48.14 8.89
CA LEU A 165 13.13 -48.09 7.43
C LEU A 165 14.59 -48.46 7.11
N ILE A 166 15.56 -48.08 7.92
CA ILE A 166 16.95 -48.50 7.75
C ILE A 166 17.09 -50.02 7.81
N GLU A 167 16.47 -50.68 8.81
CA GLU A 167 16.49 -52.11 8.97
C GLU A 167 15.72 -52.84 7.86
N GLU A 168 14.50 -52.39 7.54
CA GLU A 168 13.68 -52.96 6.45
C GLU A 168 14.36 -52.93 5.08
N LEU A 169 15.09 -51.84 4.80
CA LEU A 169 15.84 -51.69 3.54
C LEU A 169 17.23 -52.29 3.56
N GLY A 170 17.69 -52.83 4.69
CA GLY A 170 19.04 -53.34 4.85
C GLY A 170 20.13 -52.27 4.63
N ALA A 171 19.79 -51.00 4.91
CA ALA A 171 20.65 -49.85 4.69
C ALA A 171 21.69 -49.62 5.79
N GLY A 172 21.60 -50.32 6.91
CA GLY A 172 22.52 -50.27 8.04
C GLY A 172 22.00 -51.07 9.22
N GLU A 173 22.75 -51.01 10.32
CA GLU A 173 22.43 -51.67 11.59
C GLU A 173 22.20 -50.61 12.70
N VAL A 174 21.00 -50.56 13.25
CA VAL A 174 20.62 -49.61 14.29
C VAL A 174 21.29 -50.00 15.62
N VAL A 175 22.02 -49.08 16.22
CA VAL A 175 22.63 -49.28 17.53
C VAL A 175 21.58 -49.10 18.63
N GLY A 176 21.54 -50.03 19.60
CA GLY A 176 20.63 -49.96 20.73
C GLY A 176 20.78 -48.68 21.58
N GLY A 177 19.68 -48.17 22.10
CA GLY A 177 19.61 -46.92 22.85
C GLY A 177 19.45 -45.69 21.95
N ALA A 178 19.05 -44.58 22.55
CA ALA A 178 18.91 -43.27 21.92
C ALA A 178 19.36 -42.18 22.88
N VAL A 179 19.91 -41.09 22.37
CA VAL A 179 20.07 -39.86 23.11
C VAL A 179 18.76 -39.06 22.99
N ASP A 180 18.21 -38.65 24.12
CA ASP A 180 17.00 -37.84 24.19
C ASP A 180 17.20 -36.72 25.22
N PHE A 181 17.43 -35.51 24.73
CA PHE A 181 17.56 -34.32 25.54
C PHE A 181 16.27 -33.50 25.46
N TYR A 182 15.43 -33.62 26.51
CA TYR A 182 14.11 -32.96 26.59
C TYR A 182 13.98 -32.20 27.90
N PRO A 183 14.64 -31.02 28.02
CA PRO A 183 14.75 -30.30 29.30
C PRO A 183 13.42 -29.71 29.78
N VAL A 184 12.55 -29.29 28.84
CA VAL A 184 11.22 -28.73 29.14
C VAL A 184 10.17 -29.53 28.41
N LYS A 185 9.53 -30.46 29.12
CA LYS A 185 8.48 -31.29 28.54
C LYS A 185 7.24 -30.47 28.23
N LYS A 186 6.68 -30.64 27.02
CA LYS A 186 5.42 -30.08 26.62
C LYS A 186 4.31 -31.05 27.05
N GLU A 187 3.43 -30.57 27.91
CA GLU A 187 2.24 -31.31 28.36
C GLU A 187 1.02 -30.93 27.54
N PRO A 188 0.01 -31.81 27.43
CA PRO A 188 -1.28 -31.50 26.82
C PRO A 188 -1.93 -30.27 27.46
N LEU A 189 -2.45 -29.34 26.63
CA LEU A 189 -3.16 -28.18 27.11
C LEU A 189 -4.59 -28.57 27.51
N ARG A 190 -5.11 -27.99 28.59
CA ARG A 190 -6.49 -28.15 29.03
C ARG A 190 -7.26 -26.86 28.77
N ILE A 191 -8.29 -26.94 27.95
CA ILE A 191 -9.13 -25.79 27.59
C ILE A 191 -10.52 -26.00 28.15
N ALA A 192 -10.96 -25.12 29.04
CA ALA A 192 -12.32 -25.13 29.52
C ALA A 192 -13.28 -24.74 28.39
N TYR A 193 -14.39 -25.50 28.26
CA TYR A 193 -15.45 -25.21 27.30
C TYR A 193 -16.79 -24.96 28.00
N ASP A 194 -17.61 -24.15 27.37
CA ASP A 194 -18.97 -23.82 27.82
C ASP A 194 -19.94 -23.98 26.65
N PRO A 195 -20.76 -25.01 26.63
CA PRO A 195 -21.68 -25.28 25.53
C PRO A 195 -22.60 -24.10 25.18
N ALA A 196 -23.05 -23.35 26.20
CA ALA A 196 -23.91 -22.19 25.95
C ALA A 196 -23.15 -21.05 25.23
N LYS A 197 -21.88 -20.83 25.59
CA LYS A 197 -21.04 -19.82 24.90
C LYS A 197 -20.65 -20.25 23.50
N ILE A 198 -20.37 -21.55 23.28
CA ILE A 198 -20.10 -22.09 21.94
C ILE A 198 -21.35 -21.91 21.05
N ASN A 199 -22.53 -22.30 21.53
CA ASN A 199 -23.76 -22.09 20.78
C ASN A 199 -24.06 -20.62 20.52
N ALA A 200 -23.84 -19.73 21.50
CA ALA A 200 -23.99 -18.28 21.32
C ALA A 200 -23.02 -17.70 20.27
N LEU A 201 -21.77 -18.20 20.22
CA LEU A 201 -20.80 -17.79 19.22
C LEU A 201 -21.18 -18.27 17.82
N LEU A 202 -21.64 -19.50 17.69
CA LEU A 202 -21.99 -20.11 16.41
C LEU A 202 -23.40 -19.75 15.91
N GLY A 203 -24.28 -19.29 16.79
CA GLY A 203 -25.70 -19.09 16.48
C GLY A 203 -26.48 -20.40 16.34
N THR A 204 -26.12 -21.42 17.12
CA THR A 204 -26.65 -22.79 17.05
C THR A 204 -27.27 -23.23 18.38
N ASP A 205 -27.87 -24.42 18.39
CA ASP A 205 -28.40 -25.10 19.59
C ASP A 205 -27.93 -26.57 19.59
N ILE A 206 -26.61 -26.77 19.56
CA ILE A 206 -25.98 -28.09 19.53
C ILE A 206 -25.90 -28.62 20.97
N SER A 207 -26.24 -29.89 21.16
CA SER A 207 -26.19 -30.53 22.47
C SER A 207 -24.75 -30.69 22.99
N GLU A 208 -24.56 -30.66 24.31
CA GLU A 208 -23.23 -30.90 24.91
C GLU A 208 -22.66 -32.28 24.51
N GLU A 209 -23.51 -33.28 24.42
CA GLU A 209 -23.13 -34.66 24.02
C GLU A 209 -22.61 -34.70 22.55
N ASP A 210 -23.24 -33.95 21.64
CA ASP A 210 -22.74 -33.86 20.27
C ASP A 210 -21.40 -33.13 20.19
N MET A 211 -21.22 -32.05 20.95
CA MET A 211 -19.95 -31.37 21.02
C MET A 211 -18.83 -32.29 21.53
N ILE A 212 -19.10 -33.03 22.61
CA ILE A 212 -18.14 -34.01 23.14
C ILE A 212 -17.81 -35.06 22.07
N ARG A 213 -18.82 -35.60 21.40
CA ARG A 213 -18.60 -36.57 20.33
C ARG A 213 -17.73 -36.01 19.20
N TYR A 214 -17.92 -34.75 18.82
CA TYR A 214 -17.06 -34.11 17.82
C TYR A 214 -15.61 -34.00 18.29
N PHE A 215 -15.39 -33.61 19.55
CA PHE A 215 -14.03 -33.54 20.11
C PHE A 215 -13.37 -34.94 20.16
N GLU A 216 -14.08 -35.94 20.66
CA GLU A 216 -13.56 -37.31 20.76
C GLU A 216 -13.26 -37.93 19.38
N THR A 217 -14.03 -37.57 18.33
CA THR A 217 -13.79 -38.04 16.95
C THR A 217 -12.43 -37.62 16.39
N ILE A 218 -11.84 -36.54 16.89
CA ILE A 218 -10.53 -36.01 16.48
C ILE A 218 -9.46 -36.13 17.58
N ASP A 219 -9.59 -37.14 18.40
CA ASP A 219 -8.65 -37.47 19.48
C ASP A 219 -8.42 -36.31 20.48
N LEU A 220 -9.49 -35.57 20.79
CA LEU A 220 -9.53 -34.57 21.84
C LEU A 220 -10.31 -35.13 23.05
N PRO A 221 -9.67 -35.80 24.02
CA PRO A 221 -10.36 -36.35 25.17
C PRO A 221 -11.04 -35.27 26.02
N VAL A 222 -12.21 -35.53 26.56
CA VAL A 222 -12.99 -34.59 27.38
C VAL A 222 -13.07 -35.01 28.83
N ASP A 223 -12.62 -34.16 29.73
CA ASP A 223 -12.89 -34.25 31.16
C ASP A 223 -14.29 -33.69 31.43
N ARG A 224 -15.29 -34.57 31.52
CA ARG A 224 -16.69 -34.18 31.66
C ARG A 224 -17.00 -33.53 33.01
N GLU A 225 -16.25 -33.90 34.07
CA GLU A 225 -16.50 -33.34 35.41
C GLU A 225 -16.00 -31.87 35.46
N LYS A 226 -14.88 -31.59 34.86
CA LYS A 226 -14.28 -30.25 34.83
C LYS A 226 -14.73 -29.41 33.65
N ARG A 227 -15.41 -30.02 32.67
CA ARG A 227 -15.69 -29.40 31.36
C ARG A 227 -14.45 -28.83 30.67
N GLU A 228 -13.46 -29.70 30.59
CA GLU A 228 -12.18 -29.37 29.92
C GLU A 228 -11.93 -30.32 28.75
N VAL A 229 -11.50 -29.79 27.63
CA VAL A 229 -10.94 -30.57 26.52
C VAL A 229 -9.44 -30.68 26.72
N ILE A 230 -8.91 -31.89 26.61
CA ILE A 230 -7.48 -32.17 26.71
C ILE A 230 -6.91 -32.14 25.29
N VAL A 231 -6.17 -31.10 24.99
CA VAL A 231 -5.59 -30.86 23.68
C VAL A 231 -4.21 -31.52 23.60
N PRO A 232 -4.02 -32.50 22.70
CA PRO A 232 -2.73 -33.15 22.54
C PRO A 232 -1.69 -32.15 22.01
N THR A 233 -0.41 -32.43 22.25
CA THR A 233 0.70 -31.50 21.97
C THR A 233 0.92 -31.21 20.49
N TRP A 234 0.39 -32.07 19.61
CA TRP A 234 0.45 -31.88 18.16
C TRP A 234 -0.62 -30.94 17.60
N ARG A 235 -1.71 -30.63 18.36
CA ARG A 235 -2.71 -29.63 18.02
C ARG A 235 -2.31 -28.27 18.58
N GLN A 236 -1.35 -27.60 17.91
CA GLN A 236 -0.85 -26.29 18.33
C GLN A 236 -1.77 -25.12 17.94
N ASP A 237 -2.78 -25.39 17.14
CA ASP A 237 -3.81 -24.48 16.68
C ASP A 237 -4.90 -24.26 17.74
N LEU A 238 -5.05 -25.18 18.68
CA LEU A 238 -6.08 -25.12 19.74
C LEU A 238 -5.50 -24.49 21.00
N GLU A 239 -5.80 -23.21 21.24
CA GLU A 239 -5.28 -22.47 22.41
C GLU A 239 -6.39 -21.99 23.35
N ARG A 240 -7.62 -21.84 22.86
CA ARG A 240 -8.75 -21.23 23.57
C ARG A 240 -10.10 -21.80 23.13
N MET A 241 -11.16 -21.46 23.90
CA MET A 241 -12.52 -21.94 23.64
C MET A 241 -13.02 -21.60 22.23
N ALA A 242 -12.60 -20.49 21.64
CA ALA A 242 -13.01 -20.13 20.29
C ALA A 242 -12.51 -21.15 19.24
N ASP A 243 -11.33 -21.71 19.46
CA ASP A 243 -10.77 -22.74 18.58
C ASP A 243 -11.54 -24.06 18.72
N LEU A 244 -12.01 -24.38 19.94
CA LEU A 244 -12.93 -25.51 20.17
C LEU A 244 -14.28 -25.28 19.50
N ALA A 245 -14.80 -24.05 19.50
CA ALA A 245 -16.02 -23.71 18.78
C ALA A 245 -15.88 -23.88 17.27
N GLU A 246 -14.71 -23.59 16.70
CA GLU A 246 -14.41 -23.85 15.29
C GLU A 246 -14.50 -25.35 14.98
N GLU A 247 -13.92 -26.21 15.80
CA GLU A 247 -14.03 -27.67 15.63
C GLU A 247 -15.48 -28.13 15.68
N VAL A 248 -16.27 -27.63 16.62
CA VAL A 248 -17.71 -27.93 16.69
C VAL A 248 -18.41 -27.47 15.40
N ALA A 249 -18.17 -26.26 14.92
CA ALA A 249 -18.77 -25.73 13.70
C ALA A 249 -18.42 -26.58 12.47
N ARG A 250 -17.17 -27.02 12.38
CA ARG A 250 -16.67 -27.83 11.26
C ARG A 250 -17.34 -29.19 11.19
N PHE A 251 -17.52 -29.86 12.33
CA PHE A 251 -18.21 -31.16 12.40
C PHE A 251 -19.73 -31.05 12.30
N TYR A 252 -20.31 -29.98 12.84
CA TYR A 252 -21.75 -29.68 12.67
C TYR A 252 -22.06 -29.39 11.19
N GLY A 253 -21.12 -28.79 10.47
CA GLY A 253 -21.23 -28.37 9.09
C GLY A 253 -21.68 -26.91 8.97
N TYR A 254 -20.88 -26.11 8.31
CA TYR A 254 -21.15 -24.67 8.13
C TYR A 254 -22.47 -24.40 7.41
N ASP A 255 -22.89 -25.28 6.50
CA ASP A 255 -24.17 -25.16 5.79
C ASP A 255 -25.41 -25.34 6.70
N ASN A 256 -25.23 -25.96 7.87
CA ASN A 256 -26.30 -26.14 8.87
C ASN A 256 -26.42 -24.94 9.82
N ILE A 257 -25.45 -23.99 9.79
CA ILE A 257 -25.51 -22.78 10.62
C ILE A 257 -26.46 -21.77 9.97
N PRO A 258 -27.53 -21.34 10.66
CA PRO A 258 -28.52 -20.46 10.08
C PRO A 258 -27.94 -19.07 9.81
N MET A 259 -28.28 -18.52 8.66
CA MET A 259 -27.97 -17.11 8.38
C MET A 259 -28.89 -16.21 9.21
N THR A 260 -28.29 -15.34 10.02
CA THR A 260 -29.01 -14.38 10.84
C THR A 260 -28.64 -12.95 10.44
N LEU A 261 -29.58 -12.02 10.63
CA LEU A 261 -29.26 -10.61 10.48
C LEU A 261 -28.51 -10.13 11.73
N PRO A 262 -27.48 -9.30 11.55
CA PRO A 262 -26.81 -8.69 12.69
C PRO A 262 -27.80 -7.83 13.48
N SER A 263 -27.79 -7.97 14.80
CA SER A 263 -28.59 -7.16 15.72
C SER A 263 -27.68 -6.25 16.54
N GLY A 264 -28.08 -5.01 16.71
CA GLY A 264 -27.33 -4.04 17.50
C GLY A 264 -28.08 -2.72 17.64
N ALA A 265 -27.60 -1.85 18.52
CA ALA A 265 -28.12 -0.51 18.62
C ALA A 265 -27.86 0.25 17.30
N ALA A 266 -28.92 0.86 16.75
CA ALA A 266 -28.77 1.71 15.58
C ALA A 266 -27.93 2.93 15.95
N THR A 267 -26.79 3.08 15.27
CA THR A 267 -25.94 4.27 15.40
C THR A 267 -25.99 5.07 14.12
N SER A 268 -26.05 6.41 14.23
CA SER A 268 -25.94 7.26 13.06
C SER A 268 -24.47 7.31 12.61
N GLY A 269 -24.12 6.51 11.62
CA GLY A 269 -22.82 6.63 10.94
C GLY A 269 -22.78 7.92 10.14
N ARG A 270 -21.64 8.64 10.19
CA ARG A 270 -21.39 9.84 9.37
C ARG A 270 -20.01 9.75 8.76
N LEU A 271 -19.88 10.22 7.53
CA LEU A 271 -18.56 10.42 6.94
C LEU A 271 -17.81 11.50 7.73
N SER A 272 -16.51 11.31 7.93
CA SER A 272 -15.65 12.39 8.45
C SER A 272 -15.71 13.60 7.52
N GLN A 273 -15.41 14.79 8.03
CA GLN A 273 -15.37 16.02 7.25
C GLN A 273 -14.46 15.86 6.03
N LYS A 274 -13.29 15.22 6.21
CA LYS A 274 -12.37 14.92 5.11
C LYS A 274 -13.06 14.14 3.98
N LEU A 275 -13.72 13.04 4.31
CA LEU A 275 -14.41 12.19 3.32
C LEU A 275 -15.60 12.89 2.66
N GLN A 276 -16.31 13.77 3.41
CA GLN A 276 -17.37 14.60 2.84
C GLN A 276 -16.82 15.58 1.79
N HIS A 277 -15.69 16.23 2.08
CA HIS A 277 -15.04 17.13 1.14
C HIS A 277 -14.54 16.40 -0.11
N GLU A 278 -13.91 15.25 0.07
CA GLU A 278 -13.46 14.40 -1.04
C GLU A 278 -14.63 13.97 -1.94
N ASP A 279 -15.75 13.53 -1.34
CA ASP A 279 -16.96 13.14 -2.08
C ASP A 279 -17.61 14.32 -2.84
N MET A 280 -17.64 15.50 -2.20
CA MET A 280 -18.12 16.70 -2.87
C MET A 280 -17.29 17.06 -4.11
N VAL A 281 -15.96 16.97 -3.99
CA VAL A 281 -15.04 17.30 -5.08
C VAL A 281 -15.14 16.28 -6.22
N ARG A 282 -15.22 14.97 -5.91
CA ARG A 282 -15.47 13.92 -6.92
C ARG A 282 -16.73 14.24 -7.74
N LYS A 283 -17.84 14.51 -7.08
CA LYS A 283 -19.10 14.83 -7.77
C LYS A 283 -19.00 16.05 -8.68
N VAL A 284 -18.25 17.07 -8.28
CA VAL A 284 -18.03 18.23 -9.15
C VAL A 284 -17.30 17.82 -10.42
N VAL A 285 -16.14 17.19 -10.32
CA VAL A 285 -15.33 16.88 -11.51
C VAL A 285 -16.02 15.86 -12.41
N GLU A 286 -16.75 14.89 -11.85
CA GLU A 286 -17.59 13.94 -12.60
C GLU A 286 -18.67 14.66 -13.40
N ASN A 287 -19.32 15.70 -12.84
CA ASN A 287 -20.30 16.51 -13.53
C ASN A 287 -19.70 17.29 -14.71
N TYR A 288 -18.40 17.57 -14.70
CA TYR A 288 -17.65 18.14 -15.84
C TYR A 288 -17.13 17.08 -16.81
N GLY A 289 -17.57 15.82 -16.66
CA GLY A 289 -17.26 14.72 -17.57
C GLY A 289 -15.90 14.08 -17.36
N PHE A 290 -15.29 14.25 -16.18
CA PHE A 290 -14.07 13.54 -15.83
C PHE A 290 -14.37 12.13 -15.33
N CYS A 291 -13.52 11.17 -15.70
CA CYS A 291 -13.51 9.81 -15.19
C CYS A 291 -12.41 9.66 -14.15
N GLU A 292 -12.69 8.91 -13.08
CA GLU A 292 -11.68 8.61 -12.06
C GLU A 292 -10.61 7.67 -12.62
N GLY A 293 -9.35 8.03 -12.39
CA GLY A 293 -8.19 7.19 -12.60
C GLY A 293 -7.52 6.88 -11.26
N MET A 294 -7.02 5.66 -11.11
CA MET A 294 -6.21 5.27 -9.96
C MET A 294 -4.88 4.75 -10.46
N THR A 295 -3.83 5.48 -10.15
CA THR A 295 -2.46 5.09 -10.52
C THR A 295 -1.68 4.63 -9.30
N PHE A 296 -0.56 3.92 -9.53
CA PHE A 296 0.27 3.45 -8.43
C PHE A 296 0.89 4.62 -7.64
N SER A 297 0.97 4.45 -6.33
CA SER A 297 1.71 5.37 -5.46
C SER A 297 3.22 5.22 -5.57
N PHE A 298 3.68 4.22 -6.31
CA PHE A 298 5.07 3.96 -6.61
C PHE A 298 5.37 4.35 -8.06
N GLU A 299 6.52 4.98 -8.29
CA GLU A 299 6.92 5.39 -9.63
C GLU A 299 8.44 5.24 -9.84
N SER A 300 8.86 5.41 -11.07
CA SER A 300 10.29 5.47 -11.42
C SER A 300 10.83 6.87 -11.17
N PRO A 301 12.01 7.04 -10.58
CA PRO A 301 12.66 8.35 -10.48
C PRO A 301 12.91 9.04 -11.83
N LYS A 302 12.91 8.28 -12.94
CA LYS A 302 12.98 8.83 -14.32
C LYS A 302 11.79 9.72 -14.69
N VAL A 303 10.69 9.66 -13.92
CA VAL A 303 9.52 10.51 -14.14
C VAL A 303 9.86 11.99 -13.98
N TYR A 304 10.78 12.33 -13.10
CA TYR A 304 11.19 13.71 -12.83
C TYR A 304 11.89 14.35 -14.04
N ASP A 305 12.70 13.57 -14.77
CA ASP A 305 13.33 14.00 -16.02
C ASP A 305 12.27 14.18 -17.13
N LYS A 306 11.31 13.26 -17.21
CA LYS A 306 10.19 13.40 -18.16
C LYS A 306 9.33 14.63 -17.90
N LEU A 307 9.24 15.08 -16.64
CA LEU A 307 8.54 16.29 -16.23
C LEU A 307 9.38 17.57 -16.37
N ASN A 308 10.61 17.50 -16.91
CA ASN A 308 11.55 18.61 -17.01
C ASN A 308 11.83 19.30 -15.67
N LEU A 309 11.81 18.57 -14.56
CA LEU A 309 12.15 19.13 -13.26
C LEU A 309 13.65 19.38 -13.18
N SER A 310 14.06 20.53 -12.62
CA SER A 310 15.47 20.82 -12.34
C SER A 310 16.03 19.82 -11.31
N GLU A 311 17.36 19.67 -11.26
CA GLU A 311 17.99 18.69 -10.34
C GLU A 311 17.72 18.99 -8.86
N ASP A 312 17.53 20.26 -8.53
CA ASP A 312 17.26 20.77 -7.18
C ASP A 312 15.76 20.87 -6.85
N ASP A 313 14.86 20.49 -7.77
CA ASP A 313 13.41 20.56 -7.54
C ASP A 313 13.00 19.71 -6.33
N VAL A 314 12.18 20.30 -5.48
CA VAL A 314 11.69 19.65 -4.26
C VAL A 314 10.94 18.34 -4.53
N LEU A 315 10.29 18.22 -5.68
CA LEU A 315 9.56 17.01 -6.07
C LEU A 315 10.50 15.81 -6.35
N ARG A 316 11.80 16.05 -6.59
CA ARG A 316 12.79 14.96 -6.72
C ARG A 316 13.18 14.32 -5.40
N LYS A 317 12.85 14.95 -4.27
CA LYS A 317 13.12 14.42 -2.94
C LYS A 317 12.08 13.36 -2.61
N SER A 318 12.21 12.18 -3.20
CA SER A 318 11.29 11.05 -3.02
C SER A 318 11.83 10.00 -2.06
N ILE A 319 10.91 9.28 -1.43
CA ILE A 319 11.22 8.18 -0.51
C ILE A 319 11.52 6.94 -1.33
N GLN A 320 12.69 6.33 -1.11
CA GLN A 320 13.05 5.07 -1.75
C GLN A 320 12.41 3.88 -1.04
N ILE A 321 11.95 2.90 -1.81
CA ILE A 321 11.39 1.66 -1.32
C ILE A 321 12.51 0.65 -1.12
N THR A 322 12.57 0.02 0.04
CA THR A 322 13.65 -0.89 0.41
C THR A 322 13.68 -2.15 -0.46
N ASN A 323 12.52 -2.66 -0.86
CA ASN A 323 12.35 -3.88 -1.66
C ASN A 323 11.39 -3.63 -2.84
N PRO A 324 11.78 -2.79 -3.81
CA PRO A 324 10.89 -2.43 -4.92
C PRO A 324 10.63 -3.61 -5.85
N LEU A 325 9.49 -3.59 -6.55
CA LEU A 325 9.15 -4.56 -7.60
C LEU A 325 10.03 -4.41 -8.85
N GLY A 326 10.83 -3.37 -8.92
CA GLY A 326 11.74 -3.02 -10.00
C GLY A 326 11.99 -1.52 -10.02
N GLU A 327 12.88 -1.03 -10.89
CA GLU A 327 13.25 0.40 -10.99
C GLU A 327 12.02 1.28 -11.27
N ASP A 328 11.06 0.79 -12.04
CA ASP A 328 9.85 1.54 -12.41
C ASP A 328 8.90 1.80 -11.23
N TYR A 329 9.13 1.14 -10.08
CA TYR A 329 8.32 1.25 -8.87
C TYR A 329 9.19 1.42 -7.63
N SER A 330 10.30 2.16 -7.76
CA SER A 330 11.34 2.21 -6.72
C SER A 330 11.21 3.37 -5.76
N VAL A 331 10.37 4.36 -6.05
CA VAL A 331 10.14 5.52 -5.17
C VAL A 331 8.66 5.79 -4.94
N MET A 332 8.36 6.38 -3.77
CA MET A 332 7.02 6.91 -3.49
C MET A 332 6.82 8.21 -4.27
N ARG A 333 5.67 8.36 -4.94
CA ARG A 333 5.35 9.57 -5.70
C ARG A 333 5.27 10.82 -4.82
N THR A 334 5.90 11.87 -5.27
CA THR A 334 5.76 13.22 -4.69
C THR A 334 4.70 14.07 -5.40
N SER A 335 4.21 13.59 -6.55
CA SER A 335 3.13 14.15 -7.35
C SER A 335 2.42 13.04 -8.12
N ALA A 336 1.13 13.17 -8.38
CA ALA A 336 0.39 12.22 -9.24
C ALA A 336 0.50 12.56 -10.74
N LEU A 337 1.30 13.57 -11.12
CA LEU A 337 1.44 14.02 -12.52
C LEU A 337 2.01 12.93 -13.43
N GLY A 338 2.97 12.14 -12.96
CA GLY A 338 3.59 11.07 -13.73
C GLY A 338 2.56 10.01 -14.15
N GLY A 339 1.76 9.55 -13.20
CA GLY A 339 0.66 8.61 -13.43
C GLY A 339 -0.42 9.19 -14.35
N MET A 340 -0.82 10.43 -14.11
CA MET A 340 -1.83 11.13 -14.93
C MET A 340 -1.37 11.27 -16.39
N LEU A 341 -0.16 11.77 -16.63
CA LEU A 341 0.39 11.92 -17.98
C LEU A 341 0.57 10.57 -18.69
N THR A 342 0.97 9.54 -17.96
CA THR A 342 1.05 8.18 -18.50
C THR A 342 -0.32 7.65 -18.92
N SER A 343 -1.35 7.92 -18.12
CA SER A 343 -2.73 7.55 -18.41
C SER A 343 -3.28 8.29 -19.64
N LEU A 344 -3.02 9.60 -19.74
CA LEU A 344 -3.37 10.39 -20.93
C LEU A 344 -2.64 9.87 -22.18
N ALA A 345 -1.34 9.57 -22.07
CA ALA A 345 -0.54 9.02 -23.17
C ALA A 345 -1.05 7.65 -23.64
N THR A 346 -1.46 6.79 -22.70
CA THR A 346 -2.04 5.48 -23.00
C THR A 346 -3.33 5.62 -23.78
N ASN A 347 -4.20 6.52 -23.37
CA ASN A 347 -5.44 6.83 -24.07
C ASN A 347 -5.18 7.42 -25.46
N PHE A 348 -4.22 8.35 -25.57
CA PHE A 348 -3.82 8.93 -26.85
C PHE A 348 -3.31 7.87 -27.84
N LYS A 349 -2.45 6.95 -27.38
CA LYS A 349 -1.96 5.83 -28.20
C LYS A 349 -3.07 4.88 -28.65
N ARG A 350 -4.13 4.77 -27.86
CA ARG A 350 -5.36 4.01 -28.20
C ARG A 350 -6.32 4.79 -29.10
N ARG A 351 -5.93 5.99 -29.56
CA ARG A 351 -6.68 6.87 -30.45
C ARG A 351 -8.01 7.39 -29.86
N ASN A 352 -8.12 7.47 -28.55
CA ASN A 352 -9.21 8.20 -27.92
C ASN A 352 -9.04 9.68 -28.23
N GLN A 353 -10.05 10.31 -28.84
CA GLN A 353 -9.94 11.69 -29.34
C GLN A 353 -10.09 12.74 -28.23
N GLU A 354 -10.91 12.47 -27.23
CA GLU A 354 -11.18 13.34 -26.09
C GLU A 354 -11.05 12.52 -24.80
N VAL A 355 -10.32 13.05 -23.84
CA VAL A 355 -10.10 12.40 -22.54
C VAL A 355 -10.12 13.44 -21.44
N ARG A 356 -10.84 13.14 -20.37
CA ARG A 356 -10.86 13.89 -19.12
C ARG A 356 -10.71 12.91 -17.97
N LEU A 357 -9.60 12.96 -17.25
CA LEU A 357 -9.29 12.08 -16.12
C LEU A 357 -9.02 12.91 -14.88
N TYR A 358 -9.46 12.40 -13.73
CA TYR A 358 -9.07 12.90 -12.44
C TYR A 358 -8.53 11.77 -11.55
N GLU A 359 -7.66 12.12 -10.63
CA GLU A 359 -7.20 11.24 -9.58
C GLU A 359 -7.20 12.02 -8.26
N LEU A 360 -7.92 11.52 -7.27
CA LEU A 360 -7.93 12.04 -5.91
C LEU A 360 -7.10 11.10 -5.04
N ALA A 361 -5.86 11.47 -4.75
CA ALA A 361 -4.89 10.56 -4.19
C ALA A 361 -3.83 11.23 -3.33
N ASN A 362 -3.24 10.45 -2.41
CA ASN A 362 -2.12 10.91 -1.60
C ASN A 362 -0.82 10.98 -2.42
N VAL A 363 -0.03 12.02 -2.11
CA VAL A 363 1.39 12.13 -2.42
C VAL A 363 2.18 12.12 -1.12
N TYR A 364 3.45 11.75 -1.19
CA TYR A 364 4.28 11.47 -0.01
C TYR A 364 5.48 12.40 0.01
N LEU A 365 5.40 13.44 0.83
CA LEU A 365 6.42 14.49 0.89
C LEU A 365 7.30 14.29 2.12
N PRO A 366 8.56 13.83 1.96
CA PRO A 366 9.45 13.64 3.09
C PRO A 366 9.82 15.00 3.68
N LYS A 367 9.84 15.11 5.01
CA LYS A 367 10.36 16.30 5.69
C LYS A 367 11.88 16.32 5.64
N GLN A 368 12.50 15.15 5.71
CA GLN A 368 13.94 14.95 5.55
C GLN A 368 14.22 13.54 4.99
N LEU A 369 15.39 13.38 4.40
CA LEU A 369 15.92 12.09 3.94
C LEU A 369 17.33 11.87 4.54
N PRO A 370 17.67 10.67 5.04
CA PRO A 370 16.79 9.51 5.19
C PRO A 370 15.63 9.79 6.17
N LEU A 371 14.53 9.03 6.04
CA LEU A 371 13.36 9.20 6.89
C LEU A 371 13.68 8.90 8.37
N THR A 372 13.29 9.81 9.27
CA THR A 372 13.29 9.61 10.73
C THR A 372 11.89 9.69 11.33
N GLU A 373 10.92 10.17 10.55
CA GLU A 373 9.50 10.28 10.88
C GLU A 373 8.64 10.04 9.63
N LEU A 374 7.35 9.85 9.81
CA LEU A 374 6.41 9.68 8.70
C LEU A 374 6.38 10.93 7.81
N PRO A 375 6.27 10.76 6.48
CA PRO A 375 6.15 11.88 5.54
C PRO A 375 4.85 12.63 5.71
N ASP A 376 4.76 13.85 5.14
CA ASP A 376 3.46 14.52 4.94
C ASP A 376 2.70 13.80 3.82
N GLU A 377 1.71 12.99 4.20
CA GLU A 377 0.78 12.35 3.27
C GLU A 377 -0.31 13.34 2.91
N ARG A 378 -0.20 13.91 1.73
CA ARG A 378 -1.05 15.00 1.28
C ARG A 378 -1.99 14.57 0.19
N MET A 379 -3.29 14.66 0.46
CA MET A 379 -4.32 14.42 -0.56
C MET A 379 -4.30 15.54 -1.58
N GLN A 380 -4.20 15.17 -2.87
CA GLN A 380 -4.28 16.07 -4.01
C GLN A 380 -5.35 15.59 -4.98
N LEU A 381 -6.07 16.54 -5.60
CA LEU A 381 -6.86 16.28 -6.78
C LEU A 381 -6.01 16.66 -8.00
N THR A 382 -5.65 15.67 -8.80
CA THR A 382 -4.93 15.86 -10.07
C THR A 382 -5.89 15.67 -11.23
N LEU A 383 -5.98 16.66 -12.10
CA LEU A 383 -6.82 16.67 -13.30
C LEU A 383 -5.95 16.62 -14.55
N GLY A 384 -6.38 15.88 -15.55
CA GLY A 384 -5.73 15.83 -16.85
C GLY A 384 -6.75 15.71 -17.98
N MET A 385 -6.58 16.48 -19.06
CA MET A 385 -7.48 16.39 -20.21
C MET A 385 -6.78 16.76 -21.53
N TYR A 386 -7.33 16.26 -22.61
CA TYR A 386 -7.01 16.69 -23.98
C TYR A 386 -8.23 16.49 -24.90
N GLY A 387 -8.19 17.09 -26.09
CA GLY A 387 -9.25 17.03 -27.11
C GLY A 387 -9.73 18.42 -27.50
N LYS A 388 -11.04 18.60 -27.63
CA LYS A 388 -11.66 19.91 -27.88
C LYS A 388 -11.80 20.71 -26.58
N VAL A 389 -10.68 21.04 -25.99
CA VAL A 389 -10.58 21.73 -24.70
C VAL A 389 -9.45 22.75 -24.74
N ASP A 390 -9.52 23.73 -23.85
CA ASP A 390 -8.50 24.76 -23.70
C ASP A 390 -8.13 25.03 -22.22
N PHE A 391 -7.32 26.06 -22.01
CA PHE A 391 -6.91 26.52 -20.68
C PHE A 391 -8.12 26.93 -19.81
N PHE A 392 -9.13 27.57 -20.43
CA PHE A 392 -10.27 28.11 -19.71
C PHE A 392 -11.24 27.01 -19.28
N ASP A 393 -11.33 25.90 -20.03
CA ASP A 393 -12.06 24.71 -19.59
C ASP A 393 -11.46 24.17 -18.29
N MET A 394 -10.12 24.00 -18.21
CA MET A 394 -9.45 23.55 -16.99
C MET A 394 -9.62 24.55 -15.85
N LYS A 395 -9.49 25.85 -16.14
CA LYS A 395 -9.72 26.91 -15.15
C LYS A 395 -11.12 26.85 -14.59
N GLY A 396 -12.14 26.66 -15.45
CA GLY A 396 -13.54 26.56 -15.04
C GLY A 396 -13.80 25.39 -14.08
N VAL A 397 -13.19 24.23 -14.34
CA VAL A 397 -13.30 23.06 -13.44
C VAL A 397 -12.66 23.34 -12.09
N VAL A 398 -11.45 23.91 -12.05
CA VAL A 398 -10.77 24.28 -10.79
C VAL A 398 -11.62 25.29 -10.02
N GLN A 399 -12.17 26.30 -10.70
CA GLN A 399 -13.04 27.29 -10.09
C GLN A 399 -14.30 26.65 -9.48
N ALA A 400 -14.97 25.74 -10.21
CA ALA A 400 -16.13 25.02 -9.72
C ALA A 400 -15.83 24.16 -8.48
N VAL A 401 -14.66 23.54 -8.44
CA VAL A 401 -14.19 22.81 -7.23
C VAL A 401 -14.07 23.76 -6.04
N LEU A 402 -13.43 24.92 -6.22
CA LEU A 402 -13.23 25.90 -5.15
C LEU A 402 -14.59 26.48 -4.68
N GLU A 403 -15.47 26.82 -5.60
CA GLU A 403 -16.83 27.34 -5.30
C GLU A 403 -17.66 26.30 -4.55
N ARG A 404 -17.58 25.01 -4.95
CA ARG A 404 -18.28 23.92 -4.25
C ARG A 404 -17.77 23.75 -2.82
N MET A 405 -16.50 24.03 -2.58
CA MET A 405 -15.89 24.06 -1.24
C MET A 405 -16.20 25.34 -0.46
N GLY A 406 -17.08 26.21 -0.98
CA GLY A 406 -17.50 27.44 -0.33
C GLY A 406 -16.48 28.57 -0.41
N ILE A 407 -15.43 28.42 -1.23
CA ILE A 407 -14.44 29.47 -1.45
C ILE A 407 -14.98 30.46 -2.48
N LYS A 408 -15.24 31.70 -2.02
CA LYS A 408 -15.82 32.73 -2.88
C LYS A 408 -14.86 33.15 -3.99
N ALA A 409 -15.35 33.27 -5.24
CA ALA A 409 -14.54 33.67 -6.40
C ALA A 409 -13.75 34.97 -6.17
N ALA A 410 -14.31 35.92 -5.42
CA ALA A 410 -13.65 37.20 -5.08
C ALA A 410 -12.38 37.04 -4.20
N ALA A 411 -12.24 35.91 -3.51
CA ALA A 411 -11.07 35.61 -2.68
C ALA A 411 -9.95 34.88 -3.45
N VAL A 412 -10.25 34.42 -4.68
CA VAL A 412 -9.35 33.62 -5.52
C VAL A 412 -8.59 34.54 -6.48
N LYS A 413 -7.25 34.38 -6.52
CA LYS A 413 -6.38 35.09 -7.45
C LYS A 413 -5.64 34.10 -8.34
N TYR A 414 -5.48 34.45 -9.61
CA TYR A 414 -4.74 33.66 -10.60
C TYR A 414 -3.48 34.45 -10.99
N ASP A 415 -2.31 33.87 -10.68
CA ASP A 415 -1.02 34.43 -11.10
C ASP A 415 -0.47 33.61 -12.27
N PRO A 416 -0.24 34.22 -13.45
CA PRO A 416 0.28 33.53 -14.63
C PRO A 416 1.72 33.01 -14.46
N ASN A 417 2.44 33.50 -13.44
CA ASN A 417 3.83 33.11 -13.17
C ASN A 417 3.89 31.92 -12.20
N ALA A 418 3.26 30.80 -12.55
CA ALA A 418 3.28 29.61 -11.70
C ALA A 418 4.67 28.96 -11.55
N GLY A 419 5.61 29.25 -12.45
CA GLY A 419 7.00 28.76 -12.39
C GLY A 419 7.12 27.25 -12.49
N LYS A 420 6.15 26.57 -13.10
CA LYS A 420 6.15 25.10 -13.23
C LYS A 420 6.78 24.69 -14.56
N SER A 421 7.97 24.06 -14.51
CA SER A 421 8.72 23.63 -15.69
C SER A 421 7.97 22.63 -16.60
N PHE A 422 7.06 21.87 -16.03
CA PHE A 422 6.22 20.92 -16.75
C PHE A 422 4.98 21.54 -17.43
N LEU A 423 4.73 22.83 -17.20
CA LEU A 423 3.65 23.60 -17.84
C LEU A 423 4.22 24.59 -18.87
N HIS A 424 3.40 24.92 -19.86
CA HIS A 424 3.76 25.90 -20.87
C HIS A 424 3.94 27.29 -20.26
N PRO A 425 5.08 27.97 -20.46
CA PRO A 425 5.42 29.20 -19.74
C PRO A 425 4.40 30.34 -19.92
N GLY A 426 3.74 30.42 -21.08
CA GLY A 426 2.72 31.45 -21.36
C GLY A 426 1.27 30.99 -21.13
N ARG A 427 1.03 29.76 -20.69
CA ARG A 427 -0.33 29.21 -20.48
C ARG A 427 -0.39 28.38 -19.20
N GLN A 428 -0.07 29.01 -18.09
CA GLN A 428 -0.11 28.42 -16.74
C GLN A 428 -0.61 29.45 -15.73
N ALA A 429 -1.07 28.99 -14.61
CA ALA A 429 -1.40 29.84 -13.47
C ALA A 429 -1.23 29.08 -12.14
N VAL A 430 -0.77 29.79 -11.12
CA VAL A 430 -0.98 29.38 -9.73
C VAL A 430 -2.24 30.08 -9.20
N VAL A 431 -3.02 29.33 -8.44
CA VAL A 431 -4.27 29.79 -7.84
C VAL A 431 -4.03 29.97 -6.35
N THR A 432 -4.31 31.18 -5.85
CA THR A 432 -4.13 31.52 -4.44
C THR A 432 -5.44 31.97 -3.82
N CYS A 433 -5.62 31.67 -2.54
CA CYS A 433 -6.72 32.17 -1.72
C CYS A 433 -6.18 32.51 -0.33
N GLY A 434 -6.44 33.70 0.18
CA GLY A 434 -5.94 34.14 1.47
C GLY A 434 -4.40 34.11 1.60
N GLY A 435 -3.67 34.30 0.51
CA GLY A 435 -2.22 34.22 0.45
C GLY A 435 -1.63 32.81 0.41
N GLN A 436 -2.47 31.77 0.42
CA GLN A 436 -2.04 30.37 0.30
C GLN A 436 -2.25 29.85 -1.13
N SER A 437 -1.30 29.05 -1.64
CA SER A 437 -1.46 28.35 -2.91
C SER A 437 -2.44 27.20 -2.73
N VAL A 438 -3.56 27.22 -3.45
CA VAL A 438 -4.62 26.20 -3.39
C VAL A 438 -4.56 25.25 -4.59
N ALA A 439 -4.06 25.74 -5.75
CA ALA A 439 -3.93 24.94 -6.96
C ALA A 439 -2.91 25.55 -7.92
N TYR A 440 -2.50 24.76 -8.89
CA TYR A 440 -1.88 25.24 -10.13
C TYR A 440 -2.46 24.50 -11.32
N LEU A 441 -2.48 25.17 -12.47
CA LEU A 441 -3.02 24.61 -13.70
C LEU A 441 -2.32 25.19 -14.93
N GLY A 442 -2.45 24.49 -16.05
CA GLY A 442 -1.93 24.98 -17.32
C GLY A 442 -1.92 23.95 -18.45
N GLU A 443 -1.51 24.43 -19.63
CA GLU A 443 -1.16 23.54 -20.74
C GLU A 443 0.16 22.84 -20.42
N VAL A 444 0.24 21.55 -20.72
CA VAL A 444 1.47 20.76 -20.55
C VAL A 444 2.55 21.31 -21.47
N HIS A 445 3.77 21.43 -20.96
CA HIS A 445 4.92 21.90 -21.77
C HIS A 445 5.12 20.97 -22.99
N PRO A 446 5.37 21.50 -24.20
CA PRO A 446 5.51 20.68 -25.42
C PRO A 446 6.57 19.59 -25.31
N GLU A 447 7.67 19.86 -24.62
CA GLU A 447 8.73 18.88 -24.37
C GLU A 447 8.26 17.75 -23.45
N VAL A 448 7.52 18.07 -22.38
CA VAL A 448 6.90 17.09 -21.50
C VAL A 448 5.87 16.22 -22.25
N GLN A 449 5.05 16.84 -23.10
CA GLN A 449 4.14 16.08 -23.97
C GLN A 449 4.91 15.07 -24.82
N LYS A 450 6.01 15.49 -25.44
CA LYS A 450 6.89 14.63 -26.23
C LYS A 450 7.50 13.50 -25.39
N ASN A 451 7.99 13.81 -24.18
CA ASN A 451 8.61 12.83 -23.27
C ASN A 451 7.63 11.72 -22.85
N PHE A 452 6.34 12.02 -22.73
CA PHE A 452 5.29 11.04 -22.46
C PHE A 452 4.67 10.44 -23.72
N GLY A 453 4.91 11.02 -24.92
CA GLY A 453 4.35 10.55 -26.17
C GLY A 453 2.90 10.99 -26.40
N ILE A 454 2.55 12.19 -25.95
CA ILE A 454 1.25 12.81 -26.18
C ILE A 454 1.40 13.77 -27.37
N GLY A 455 0.78 13.47 -28.50
CA GLY A 455 0.88 14.24 -29.75
C GLY A 455 -0.17 15.34 -29.91
N THR A 456 -0.86 15.75 -28.87
CA THR A 456 -1.87 16.80 -28.86
C THR A 456 -1.70 17.70 -27.64
N ARG A 457 -2.29 18.89 -27.66
CA ARG A 457 -2.32 19.76 -26.49
C ARG A 457 -3.05 19.06 -25.35
N ALA A 458 -2.44 19.05 -24.18
CA ALA A 458 -3.01 18.52 -22.96
C ALA A 458 -2.94 19.57 -21.85
N TYR A 459 -3.87 19.50 -20.94
CA TYR A 459 -4.01 20.42 -19.82
C TYR A 459 -4.00 19.65 -18.51
N LEU A 460 -3.36 20.20 -17.50
CA LEU A 460 -3.26 19.64 -16.16
C LEU A 460 -3.70 20.67 -15.12
N ALA A 461 -4.23 20.16 -14.01
CA ALA A 461 -4.36 20.93 -12.79
C ALA A 461 -4.09 20.03 -11.58
N VAL A 462 -3.56 20.63 -10.53
CA VAL A 462 -3.40 19.99 -9.22
C VAL A 462 -3.98 20.92 -8.16
N VAL A 463 -4.89 20.39 -7.36
CA VAL A 463 -5.54 21.10 -6.24
C VAL A 463 -5.07 20.47 -4.94
N ASP A 464 -4.55 21.26 -4.02
CA ASP A 464 -4.16 20.82 -2.68
C ASP A 464 -5.39 20.71 -1.79
N MET A 465 -5.89 19.49 -1.62
CA MET A 465 -7.11 19.23 -0.85
C MET A 465 -6.96 19.56 0.64
N LYS A 466 -5.74 19.50 1.19
CA LYS A 466 -5.47 19.86 2.59
C LYS A 466 -5.69 21.36 2.81
N VAL A 467 -5.16 22.18 1.90
CA VAL A 467 -5.33 23.63 1.95
C VAL A 467 -6.78 24.03 1.65
N VAL A 468 -7.35 23.49 0.56
CA VAL A 468 -8.75 23.77 0.16
C VAL A 468 -9.72 23.40 1.28
N SER A 469 -9.56 22.22 1.91
CA SER A 469 -10.42 21.82 3.03
C SER A 469 -10.30 22.71 4.25
N SER A 470 -9.12 23.30 4.49
CA SER A 470 -8.91 24.23 5.61
C SER A 470 -9.54 25.61 5.38
N LEU A 471 -9.74 25.98 4.10
CA LEU A 471 -10.35 27.24 3.68
C LEU A 471 -11.86 27.10 3.37
N ALA A 472 -12.38 25.88 3.40
CA ALA A 472 -13.78 25.60 3.07
C ALA A 472 -14.73 26.28 4.06
N ASP A 473 -15.75 26.97 3.52
CA ASP A 473 -16.79 27.64 4.30
C ASP A 473 -18.17 27.32 3.72
N PHE A 474 -18.95 26.55 4.48
CA PHE A 474 -20.30 26.14 4.09
C PHE A 474 -21.40 26.93 4.81
N ASP A 475 -21.04 28.01 5.52
CA ASP A 475 -22.01 28.89 6.18
C ASP A 475 -22.68 29.80 5.15
N VAL A 476 -23.76 29.28 4.55
CA VAL A 476 -24.55 30.01 3.55
C VAL A 476 -25.57 30.87 4.26
N LYS A 477 -25.46 32.20 4.08
CA LYS A 477 -26.47 33.15 4.55
C LYS A 477 -27.47 33.44 3.46
N TYR A 478 -28.74 33.34 3.80
CA TYR A 478 -29.81 33.71 2.87
C TYR A 478 -29.80 35.22 2.61
N GLU A 479 -29.71 35.60 1.35
CA GLU A 479 -29.93 36.95 0.86
C GLU A 479 -31.26 37.01 0.12
N GLY A 480 -32.13 37.95 0.52
CA GLY A 480 -33.43 38.10 -0.08
C GLY A 480 -33.34 38.54 -1.55
N VAL A 481 -34.35 38.21 -2.33
CA VAL A 481 -34.45 38.69 -3.71
C VAL A 481 -34.46 40.20 -3.76
N ALA A 482 -33.67 40.79 -4.66
CA ALA A 482 -33.56 42.22 -4.81
C ALA A 482 -34.92 42.84 -5.18
N LYS A 483 -35.34 43.86 -4.43
CA LYS A 483 -36.64 44.53 -4.59
C LYS A 483 -36.61 45.66 -5.62
N PHE A 484 -35.43 46.20 -5.91
CA PHE A 484 -35.25 47.34 -6.79
C PHE A 484 -34.51 46.91 -8.06
N PRO A 485 -34.84 47.57 -9.23
CA PRO A 485 -34.22 47.23 -10.49
C PRO A 485 -32.69 47.55 -10.50
N ALA A 486 -31.95 46.79 -11.23
CA ALA A 486 -30.54 47.07 -11.50
C ALA A 486 -30.38 48.07 -12.65
N MET A 487 -29.26 48.79 -12.66
CA MET A 487 -28.80 49.59 -13.79
C MET A 487 -27.55 48.96 -14.40
N THR A 488 -27.51 48.78 -15.71
CA THR A 488 -26.43 48.14 -16.43
C THR A 488 -25.64 49.18 -17.22
N ARG A 489 -24.32 49.01 -17.31
CA ARG A 489 -23.41 49.74 -18.19
C ARG A 489 -22.49 48.75 -18.88
N ASP A 490 -22.43 48.83 -20.19
CA ASP A 490 -21.47 48.10 -21.01
C ASP A 490 -20.29 49.02 -21.33
N ILE A 491 -19.08 48.56 -21.11
CA ILE A 491 -17.87 49.32 -21.43
C ILE A 491 -16.90 48.47 -22.23
N SER A 492 -16.28 49.07 -23.21
CA SER A 492 -15.21 48.44 -23.97
C SER A 492 -13.90 49.15 -23.66
N LEU A 493 -12.93 48.42 -23.18
CA LEU A 493 -11.67 48.93 -22.66
C LEU A 493 -10.51 48.49 -23.54
N THR A 494 -9.61 49.41 -23.89
CA THR A 494 -8.37 49.11 -24.63
C THR A 494 -7.20 49.19 -23.67
N MET A 495 -6.29 48.19 -23.70
CA MET A 495 -5.15 48.08 -22.83
C MET A 495 -4.00 47.27 -23.44
N SER A 496 -2.80 47.37 -22.89
CA SER A 496 -1.71 46.46 -23.23
C SER A 496 -2.07 45.01 -23.00
N LYS A 497 -1.56 44.09 -23.82
CA LYS A 497 -1.77 42.64 -23.64
C LYS A 497 -1.26 42.13 -22.30
N ASP A 498 -0.26 42.83 -21.71
CA ASP A 498 0.34 42.45 -20.43
C ASP A 498 -0.57 42.72 -19.22
N VAL A 499 -1.59 43.61 -19.38
CA VAL A 499 -2.57 43.86 -18.32
C VAL A 499 -3.53 42.67 -18.24
N LEU A 500 -3.60 42.05 -17.06
CA LEU A 500 -4.49 40.90 -16.83
C LEU A 500 -5.96 41.33 -16.69
N ALA A 501 -6.89 40.54 -17.24
CA ALA A 501 -8.33 40.77 -17.07
C ALA A 501 -8.71 40.83 -15.59
N GLY A 502 -8.13 39.96 -14.74
CA GLY A 502 -8.35 39.96 -13.31
C GLY A 502 -7.93 41.25 -12.61
N GLU A 503 -6.88 41.94 -13.07
CA GLU A 503 -6.49 43.26 -12.52
C GLU A 503 -7.55 44.33 -12.86
N VAL A 504 -8.09 44.28 -14.07
CA VAL A 504 -9.19 45.15 -14.49
C VAL A 504 -10.44 44.91 -13.65
N GLU A 505 -10.81 43.66 -13.47
CA GLU A 505 -11.97 43.28 -12.65
C GLU A 505 -11.78 43.68 -11.19
N GLU A 506 -10.57 43.54 -10.62
CA GLU A 506 -10.26 43.96 -9.26
C GLU A 506 -10.43 45.47 -9.09
N ILE A 507 -9.97 46.27 -10.05
CA ILE A 507 -10.14 47.74 -10.05
C ILE A 507 -11.61 48.08 -10.13
N ILE A 508 -12.38 47.48 -11.08
CA ILE A 508 -13.83 47.69 -11.22
C ILE A 508 -14.54 47.38 -9.91
N ARG A 509 -14.20 46.26 -9.24
CA ARG A 509 -14.83 45.84 -8.00
C ARG A 509 -14.52 46.80 -6.83
N ILE A 510 -13.27 47.20 -6.69
CA ILE A 510 -12.85 48.09 -5.61
C ILE A 510 -13.44 49.49 -5.78
N ARG A 511 -13.38 50.04 -7.01
CA ARG A 511 -13.85 51.41 -7.31
C ARG A 511 -15.36 51.51 -7.43
N GLY A 512 -16.04 50.43 -7.88
CA GLY A 512 -17.51 50.33 -7.96
C GLY A 512 -18.17 50.29 -6.59
N GLY A 513 -17.47 49.78 -5.57
CA GLY A 513 -17.88 49.78 -4.17
C GLY A 513 -19.18 49.02 -3.91
N LYS A 514 -19.98 49.52 -2.92
CA LYS A 514 -21.18 48.81 -2.44
C LYS A 514 -22.34 48.74 -3.44
N LEU A 515 -22.34 49.59 -4.43
CA LEU A 515 -23.41 49.62 -5.47
C LEU A 515 -23.13 48.66 -6.62
N LEU A 516 -21.89 48.16 -6.76
CA LEU A 516 -21.56 47.19 -7.77
C LEU A 516 -22.11 45.82 -7.36
N GLU A 517 -23.03 45.28 -8.16
CA GLU A 517 -23.60 43.94 -8.00
C GLU A 517 -22.75 42.88 -8.71
N SER A 518 -22.42 43.15 -9.99
CA SER A 518 -21.60 42.23 -10.79
C SER A 518 -20.79 42.96 -11.86
N CYS A 519 -19.71 42.28 -12.29
CA CYS A 519 -18.89 42.66 -13.44
C CYS A 519 -18.56 41.39 -14.20
N GLU A 520 -18.93 41.34 -15.47
CA GLU A 520 -18.80 40.19 -16.37
C GLU A 520 -18.06 40.56 -17.63
N LEU A 521 -16.96 39.88 -17.94
CA LEU A 521 -16.24 39.97 -19.20
C LEU A 521 -17.04 39.16 -20.24
N PHE A 522 -17.56 39.79 -21.28
CA PHE A 522 -18.38 39.14 -22.30
C PHE A 522 -17.78 39.12 -23.71
N ASP A 523 -16.76 39.96 -23.98
CA ASP A 523 -16.08 39.95 -25.28
C ASP A 523 -14.59 40.33 -25.15
N ILE A 524 -13.76 39.70 -25.97
CA ILE A 524 -12.33 39.94 -26.09
C ILE A 524 -12.01 40.15 -27.57
N TYR A 525 -11.46 41.30 -27.93
CA TYR A 525 -11.07 41.59 -29.29
C TYR A 525 -9.55 41.86 -29.39
N GLU A 526 -8.92 41.14 -30.30
CA GLU A 526 -7.54 41.31 -30.71
C GLU A 526 -7.50 41.30 -32.24
N GLY A 527 -7.42 42.45 -32.85
CA GLY A 527 -7.46 42.53 -34.30
C GLY A 527 -6.81 43.79 -34.86
N GLU A 528 -6.87 43.95 -36.21
CA GLU A 528 -6.20 45.00 -36.97
C GLU A 528 -6.62 46.41 -36.58
N GLN A 529 -7.77 46.59 -35.95
CA GLN A 529 -8.25 47.90 -35.48
C GLN A 529 -7.56 48.41 -34.21
N LEU A 530 -6.72 47.57 -33.57
CA LEU A 530 -5.98 47.92 -32.37
C LEU A 530 -4.49 48.07 -32.67
N THR A 531 -3.84 48.94 -31.94
CA THR A 531 -2.37 49.05 -31.98
C THR A 531 -1.76 47.71 -31.63
N ARG A 532 -0.71 47.30 -32.37
CA ARG A 532 0.00 46.05 -32.10
C ARG A 532 0.48 45.98 -30.62
N GLY A 533 0.19 44.88 -29.93
CA GLY A 533 0.48 44.74 -28.52
C GLY A 533 -0.67 45.15 -27.57
N TYR A 534 -1.79 45.58 -28.14
CA TYR A 534 -3.00 45.92 -27.36
C TYR A 534 -4.11 44.90 -27.57
N LYS A 535 -5.04 44.85 -26.60
CA LYS A 535 -6.29 44.07 -26.63
C LYS A 535 -7.43 44.95 -26.17
N SER A 536 -8.65 44.58 -26.53
CA SER A 536 -9.86 45.19 -26.03
C SER A 536 -10.67 44.19 -25.24
N LEU A 537 -11.12 44.56 -24.05
CA LEU A 537 -11.99 43.77 -23.19
C LEU A 537 -13.30 44.50 -22.99
N ALA A 538 -14.41 43.79 -23.19
CA ALA A 538 -15.74 44.35 -23.02
C ALA A 538 -16.41 43.77 -21.76
N TYR A 539 -16.79 44.65 -20.85
CA TYR A 539 -17.39 44.29 -19.57
C TYR A 539 -18.81 44.82 -19.46
N LYS A 540 -19.67 43.94 -18.93
CA LYS A 540 -21.01 44.29 -18.46
C LYS A 540 -20.96 44.53 -16.96
N ILE A 541 -21.25 45.75 -16.54
CA ILE A 541 -21.21 46.18 -15.16
C ILE A 541 -22.63 46.42 -14.66
N VAL A 542 -23.01 45.77 -13.57
CA VAL A 542 -24.36 45.85 -13.01
C VAL A 542 -24.30 46.56 -11.68
N PHE A 543 -25.10 47.59 -11.49
CA PHE A 543 -25.24 48.35 -10.26
C PHE A 543 -26.61 48.17 -9.65
N ARG A 544 -26.69 48.03 -8.35
CA ARG A 544 -27.94 47.95 -7.60
C ARG A 544 -27.81 48.50 -6.19
N ALA A 545 -28.86 49.13 -5.68
CA ALA A 545 -28.97 49.42 -4.24
C ALA A 545 -30.03 48.50 -3.60
N SER A 546 -29.81 48.11 -2.36
CA SER A 546 -30.71 47.22 -1.59
C SER A 546 -31.95 47.94 -1.07
N ASP A 547 -31.92 49.28 -0.96
CA ASP A 547 -32.88 50.13 -0.26
C ASP A 547 -33.67 51.06 -1.21
N ARG A 548 -33.25 51.26 -2.47
CA ARG A 548 -33.89 52.17 -3.44
C ARG A 548 -33.53 51.84 -4.89
N THR A 549 -34.26 52.46 -5.84
CA THR A 549 -33.85 52.53 -7.25
C THR A 549 -32.72 53.55 -7.39
N LEU A 550 -31.65 53.16 -8.11
CA LEU A 550 -30.51 54.04 -8.42
C LEU A 550 -30.90 55.12 -9.44
N THR A 551 -30.26 56.28 -9.36
CA THR A 551 -30.32 57.33 -10.35
C THR A 551 -29.12 57.25 -11.29
N ASP A 552 -29.24 57.80 -12.53
CA ASP A 552 -28.17 57.88 -13.49
C ASP A 552 -26.94 58.61 -12.91
N ASP A 553 -27.16 59.67 -12.14
CA ASP A 553 -26.05 60.43 -11.50
C ASP A 553 -25.26 59.61 -10.49
N GLU A 554 -25.92 58.74 -9.75
CA GLU A 554 -25.25 57.83 -8.80
C GLU A 554 -24.37 56.80 -9.53
N VAL A 555 -24.92 56.22 -10.61
CA VAL A 555 -24.20 55.25 -11.45
C VAL A 555 -23.02 55.89 -12.17
N ASN A 556 -23.23 57.09 -12.76
CA ASN A 556 -22.17 57.83 -13.45
C ASN A 556 -21.03 58.19 -12.49
N LYS A 557 -21.30 58.61 -11.25
CA LYS A 557 -20.27 58.84 -10.22
C LYS A 557 -19.46 57.55 -9.91
N CYS A 558 -20.09 56.38 -9.92
CA CYS A 558 -19.37 55.12 -9.75
C CYS A 558 -18.54 54.81 -10.98
N MET A 559 -19.07 55.02 -12.17
CA MET A 559 -18.36 54.83 -13.43
C MET A 559 -17.13 55.75 -13.52
N ASP A 560 -17.23 57.02 -13.15
CA ASP A 560 -16.10 57.95 -13.11
C ASP A 560 -14.99 57.47 -12.19
N LYS A 561 -15.34 56.94 -11.02
CA LYS A 561 -14.35 56.33 -10.11
C LYS A 561 -13.67 55.11 -10.72
N ILE A 562 -14.42 54.25 -11.39
CA ILE A 562 -13.90 53.07 -12.06
C ILE A 562 -12.96 53.52 -13.18
N MET A 563 -13.39 54.45 -14.05
CA MET A 563 -12.56 54.92 -15.17
C MET A 563 -11.28 55.61 -14.70
N ASN A 564 -11.33 56.40 -13.63
CA ASN A 564 -10.15 57.01 -13.03
C ASN A 564 -9.15 55.93 -12.51
N GLY A 565 -9.67 54.90 -11.83
CA GLY A 565 -8.82 53.80 -11.36
C GLY A 565 -8.22 52.97 -12.50
N LEU A 566 -8.97 52.75 -13.60
CA LEU A 566 -8.46 52.07 -14.80
C LEU A 566 -7.41 52.92 -15.52
N GLY A 567 -7.58 54.26 -15.55
CA GLY A 567 -6.60 55.19 -16.11
C GLY A 567 -5.21 55.13 -15.44
N GLU A 568 -5.18 54.85 -14.14
CA GLU A 568 -3.93 54.63 -13.39
C GLU A 568 -3.07 53.49 -13.96
N LYS A 569 -3.70 52.56 -14.67
CA LYS A 569 -3.07 51.41 -15.35
C LYS A 569 -2.99 51.55 -16.88
N ASN A 570 -3.19 52.77 -17.41
CA ASN A 570 -3.26 53.04 -18.85
C ASN A 570 -4.36 52.21 -19.58
N VAL A 571 -5.43 51.89 -18.90
CA VAL A 571 -6.62 51.25 -19.47
C VAL A 571 -7.61 52.33 -19.81
N VAL A 572 -8.02 52.43 -21.09
CA VAL A 572 -8.84 53.49 -21.62
C VAL A 572 -10.10 52.96 -22.34
N LEU A 573 -11.15 53.76 -22.42
CA LEU A 573 -12.29 53.40 -23.23
C LEU A 573 -11.90 53.27 -24.70
N ARG A 574 -12.39 52.22 -25.36
CA ARG A 574 -12.26 52.05 -26.80
C ARG A 574 -13.15 53.10 -27.50
N GLN A 575 -12.53 53.91 -28.35
CA GLN A 575 -13.23 54.88 -29.17
C GLN A 575 -13.92 54.22 -30.35
#